data_187e7b4ea1a9f47693a80dc9315f130d
#
_entry.id   187e7b4ea1a9f47693a80dc9315f130d
#
_cell.length_a   1.000
_cell.length_b   1.000
_cell.length_c   1.000
_cell.angle_alpha   90.00
_cell.angle_beta   90.00
_cell.angle_gamma   90.00
#
_symmetry.space_group_name_H-M   'P 1'
#
loop_
_entity.id
_entity.type
_entity.pdbx_description
1 polymer ?
#
loop_
_entity_poly.entity_id
_entity_poly.type
_entity_poly.pdbx_seq_one_letter_code
_entity_poly.pdbx_strand_id
1 'polypeptide(L)'
;MIAITEKTLQDLQFPTVLETLSDICNTDIGKEKALKITPFKEKETLMEALLQTSEYVSSFQNNNAIPNHGFDAITHEIKFLGIEDSFLEVGSFRKIATLSATSNFLLNFLKKFEDYYPNLNARA
;
A
#
# COMPACT_ATOMS: atom_id res chain seq x y z
N MET A 1 -5.97 29.33 1.70
CA MET A 1 -6.12 27.92 1.27
C MET A 1 -6.79 27.91 -0.10
N ILE A 2 -6.18 27.24 -1.06
CA ILE A 2 -6.79 27.06 -2.39
C ILE A 2 -7.82 25.95 -2.29
N ALA A 3 -9.08 26.25 -2.61
CA ALA A 3 -10.13 25.23 -2.67
C ALA A 3 -9.99 24.45 -3.99
N ILE A 4 -9.75 23.15 -3.89
CA ILE A 4 -9.74 22.24 -5.04
C ILE A 4 -11.15 21.69 -5.20
N THR A 5 -11.82 22.06 -6.29
CA THR A 5 -13.17 21.60 -6.59
C THR A 5 -13.15 20.32 -7.42
N GLU A 6 -14.27 19.60 -7.43
CA GLU A 6 -14.41 18.42 -8.27
C GLU A 6 -14.25 18.74 -9.76
N LYS A 7 -14.74 19.90 -10.17
CA LYS A 7 -14.52 20.42 -11.54
C LYS A 7 -13.05 20.57 -11.85
N THR A 8 -12.24 21.14 -10.93
CA THR A 8 -10.80 21.28 -11.09
C THR A 8 -10.12 19.92 -11.31
N LEU A 9 -10.51 18.90 -10.53
CA LEU A 9 -9.98 17.55 -10.66
C LEU A 9 -10.32 16.92 -12.01
N GLN A 10 -11.55 17.14 -12.50
CA GLN A 10 -11.96 16.68 -13.82
C GLN A 10 -11.24 17.39 -14.96
N ASP A 11 -11.11 18.72 -14.88
CA ASP A 11 -10.39 19.51 -15.87
C ASP A 11 -8.90 19.11 -15.97
N LEU A 12 -8.28 18.70 -14.85
CA LEU A 12 -6.92 18.17 -14.79
C LEU A 12 -6.83 16.67 -15.11
N GLN A 13 -7.93 16.02 -15.46
CA GLN A 13 -7.99 14.57 -15.71
C GLN A 13 -7.47 13.73 -14.54
N PHE A 14 -7.68 14.20 -13.31
CA PHE A 14 -7.23 13.51 -12.11
C PHE A 14 -7.79 12.07 -11.99
N PRO A 15 -9.07 11.78 -12.29
CA PRO A 15 -9.58 10.42 -12.30
C PRO A 15 -8.80 9.48 -13.24
N THR A 16 -8.42 9.95 -14.42
CA THR A 16 -7.62 9.17 -15.38
C THR A 16 -6.23 8.84 -14.84
N VAL A 17 -5.61 9.78 -14.11
CA VAL A 17 -4.33 9.53 -13.43
C VAL A 17 -4.48 8.46 -12.36
N LEU A 18 -5.57 8.48 -11.58
CA LEU A 18 -5.84 7.46 -10.55
C LEU A 18 -6.10 6.08 -11.17
N GLU A 19 -6.81 6.00 -12.28
CA GLU A 19 -7.01 4.76 -13.03
C GLU A 19 -5.67 4.17 -13.49
N THR A 20 -4.81 5.00 -14.10
CA THR A 20 -3.48 4.59 -14.52
C THR A 20 -2.64 4.10 -13.34
N LEU A 21 -2.70 4.80 -12.21
CA LEU A 21 -2.03 4.39 -10.97
C LEU A 21 -2.56 3.04 -10.46
N SER A 22 -3.88 2.86 -10.48
CA SER A 22 -4.52 1.60 -10.08
C SER A 22 -4.05 0.43 -10.94
N ASP A 23 -3.92 0.62 -12.24
CA ASP A 23 -3.51 -0.43 -13.18
C ASP A 23 -2.09 -0.96 -12.92
N ILE A 24 -1.21 -0.14 -12.37
CA ILE A 24 0.15 -0.53 -12.03
C ILE A 24 0.31 -1.06 -10.60
N CYS A 25 -0.74 -1.05 -9.79
CA CYS A 25 -0.70 -1.61 -8.44
C CYS A 25 -0.63 -3.14 -8.45
N ASN A 26 0.18 -3.71 -7.55
CA ASN A 26 0.42 -5.15 -7.46
C ASN A 26 -0.66 -5.93 -6.71
N THR A 27 -1.48 -5.25 -5.90
CA THR A 27 -2.49 -5.89 -5.06
C THR A 27 -3.86 -5.26 -5.27
N ASP A 28 -4.92 -6.04 -5.08
CA ASP A 28 -6.30 -5.54 -5.20
C ASP A 28 -6.59 -4.44 -4.17
N ILE A 29 -6.08 -4.57 -2.95
CA ILE A 29 -6.18 -3.53 -1.91
C ILE A 29 -5.47 -2.26 -2.35
N GLY A 30 -4.29 -2.38 -2.96
CA GLY A 30 -3.55 -1.25 -3.54
C GLY A 30 -4.34 -0.55 -4.63
N LYS A 31 -4.95 -1.29 -5.54
CA LYS A 31 -5.81 -0.76 -6.62
C LYS A 31 -6.99 0.04 -6.07
N GLU A 32 -7.70 -0.52 -5.10
CA GLU A 32 -8.83 0.17 -4.45
C GLU A 32 -8.39 1.46 -3.75
N LYS A 33 -7.26 1.42 -3.04
CA LYS A 33 -6.71 2.61 -2.37
C LYS A 33 -6.27 3.67 -3.37
N ALA A 34 -5.65 3.28 -4.49
CA ALA A 34 -5.25 4.21 -5.54
C ALA A 34 -6.44 5.00 -6.09
N LEU A 35 -7.56 4.33 -6.37
CA LEU A 35 -8.78 4.98 -6.87
C LEU A 35 -9.44 5.93 -5.87
N LYS A 36 -9.15 5.78 -4.58
CA LYS A 36 -9.71 6.62 -3.49
C LYS A 36 -8.80 7.78 -3.09
N ILE A 37 -7.68 7.97 -3.75
CA ILE A 37 -6.77 9.08 -3.45
C ILE A 37 -7.46 10.41 -3.72
N THR A 38 -7.34 11.31 -2.75
CA THR A 38 -7.82 12.69 -2.84
C THR A 38 -6.65 13.64 -2.61
N PRO A 39 -6.74 14.89 -3.10
CA PRO A 39 -5.71 15.88 -2.82
C PRO A 39 -5.48 16.08 -1.33
N PHE A 40 -4.22 16.19 -0.94
CA PHE A 40 -3.86 16.47 0.45
C PHE A 40 -4.29 17.90 0.84
N LYS A 41 -4.82 18.04 2.04
CA LYS A 41 -5.24 19.32 2.59
C LYS A 41 -4.15 20.01 3.41
N GLU A 42 -3.24 19.24 3.96
CA GLU A 42 -2.20 19.72 4.86
C GLU A 42 -0.82 19.44 4.27
N LYS A 43 0.07 20.43 4.40
CA LYS A 43 1.42 20.37 3.86
C LYS A 43 2.24 19.24 4.51
N GLU A 44 2.11 19.06 5.81
CA GLU A 44 2.86 18.06 6.57
C GLU A 44 2.55 16.65 6.09
N THR A 45 1.27 16.34 5.93
CA THR A 45 0.80 15.03 5.44
C THR A 45 1.28 14.78 4.00
N LEU A 46 1.23 15.82 3.14
CA LEU A 46 1.74 15.73 1.78
C LEU A 46 3.25 15.44 1.77
N MET A 47 4.02 16.18 2.58
CA MET A 47 5.48 16.00 2.65
C MET A 47 5.86 14.61 3.15
N GLU A 48 5.16 14.09 4.16
CA GLU A 48 5.37 12.73 4.64
C GLU A 48 5.15 11.69 3.54
N ALA A 49 4.05 11.80 2.80
CA ALA A 49 3.73 10.90 1.69
C ALA A 49 4.79 10.99 0.57
N LEU A 50 5.26 12.19 0.25
CA LEU A 50 6.32 12.39 -0.75
C LEU A 50 7.65 11.78 -0.31
N LEU A 51 8.02 11.91 0.97
CA LEU A 51 9.23 11.31 1.52
C LEU A 51 9.17 9.77 1.48
N GLN A 52 8.04 9.18 1.87
CA GLN A 52 7.82 7.73 1.78
C GLN A 52 7.92 7.23 0.33
N THR A 53 7.30 7.95 -0.60
CA THR A 53 7.37 7.63 -2.03
C THR A 53 8.80 7.74 -2.55
N SER A 54 9.53 8.78 -2.16
CA SER A 54 10.93 8.98 -2.54
C SER A 54 11.83 7.85 -2.03
N GLU A 55 11.63 7.40 -0.81
CA GLU A 55 12.36 6.25 -0.25
C GLU A 55 12.08 4.96 -1.04
N TYR A 56 10.82 4.72 -1.39
CA TYR A 56 10.44 3.56 -2.20
C TYR A 56 11.07 3.61 -3.60
N VAL A 57 11.01 4.75 -4.27
CA VAL A 57 11.63 4.94 -5.60
C VAL A 57 13.13 4.75 -5.53
N SER A 58 13.80 5.31 -4.51
CA SER A 58 15.24 5.16 -4.33
C SER A 58 15.67 3.72 -4.08
N SER A 59 14.78 2.87 -3.58
CA SER A 59 15.08 1.45 -3.35
C SER A 59 15.45 0.69 -4.62
N PHE A 60 14.96 1.12 -5.78
CA PHE A 60 15.33 0.52 -7.07
C PHE A 60 16.77 0.80 -7.49
N GLN A 61 17.39 1.82 -6.91
CA GLN A 61 18.76 2.23 -7.19
C GLN A 61 19.74 1.76 -6.10
N ASN A 62 19.24 1.32 -4.97
CA ASN A 62 20.03 0.84 -3.85
C ASN A 62 20.31 -0.66 -3.95
N ASN A 63 21.43 -1.09 -3.37
CA ASN A 63 21.72 -2.51 -3.19
C ASN A 63 20.74 -3.20 -2.21
N ASN A 64 19.96 -2.42 -1.49
CA ASN A 64 18.97 -2.85 -0.50
C ASN A 64 17.55 -2.62 -1.04
N ALA A 65 17.25 -3.14 -2.23
CA ALA A 65 15.92 -3.04 -2.83
C ALA A 65 14.85 -3.69 -1.94
N ILE A 66 13.71 -3.01 -1.81
CA ILE A 66 12.57 -3.53 -1.06
C ILE A 66 12.11 -4.85 -1.71
N PRO A 67 11.97 -5.94 -0.93
CA PRO A 67 11.58 -7.24 -1.47
C PRO A 67 10.15 -7.23 -2.02
N ASN A 68 9.82 -8.26 -2.80
CA ASN A 68 8.46 -8.44 -3.29
C ASN A 68 7.46 -8.47 -2.13
N HIS A 69 6.42 -7.68 -2.25
CA HIS A 69 5.38 -7.49 -1.24
C HIS A 69 3.96 -7.65 -1.82
N GLY A 70 3.84 -8.37 -2.94
CA GLY A 70 2.54 -8.76 -3.49
C GLY A 70 1.86 -9.82 -2.62
N PHE A 71 0.54 -9.72 -2.45
CA PHE A 71 -0.27 -10.67 -1.72
C PHE A 71 -1.73 -10.62 -2.21
N ASP A 72 -2.47 -11.71 -1.98
CA ASP A 72 -3.90 -11.77 -2.24
C ASP A 72 -4.69 -11.13 -1.09
N ALA A 73 -5.83 -10.51 -1.42
CA ALA A 73 -6.75 -10.00 -0.41
C ALA A 73 -7.34 -11.14 0.42
N ILE A 74 -7.36 -10.98 1.75
CA ILE A 74 -7.86 -11.97 2.71
C ILE A 74 -9.10 -11.50 3.48
N THR A 75 -9.79 -10.48 2.99
CA THR A 75 -10.96 -9.91 3.68
C THR A 75 -12.07 -10.95 3.90
N HIS A 76 -12.27 -11.84 2.93
CA HIS A 76 -13.25 -12.92 3.01
C HIS A 76 -12.83 -13.96 4.07
N GLU A 77 -11.58 -14.37 4.05
CA GLU A 77 -11.02 -15.35 4.97
C GLU A 77 -11.07 -14.88 6.43
N ILE A 78 -10.76 -13.60 6.67
CA ILE A 78 -10.84 -13.00 8.02
C ILE A 78 -12.28 -13.05 8.57
N LYS A 79 -13.28 -12.83 7.74
CA LYS A 79 -14.68 -12.92 8.17
C LYS A 79 -15.05 -14.33 8.65
N PHE A 80 -14.55 -15.37 7.98
CA PHE A 80 -14.79 -16.76 8.39
C PHE A 80 -14.12 -17.11 9.72
N LEU A 81 -12.95 -16.54 10.02
CA LEU A 81 -12.28 -16.74 11.31
C LEU A 81 -13.11 -16.27 12.51
N GLY A 82 -14.02 -15.31 12.31
CA GLY A 82 -14.91 -14.80 13.34
C GLY A 82 -16.23 -15.58 13.49
N ILE A 83 -16.48 -16.60 12.68
CA ILE A 83 -17.70 -17.40 12.70
C ILE A 83 -17.45 -18.71 13.44
N GLU A 84 -18.21 -18.97 14.50
CA GLU A 84 -18.15 -20.20 15.26
C GLU A 84 -18.53 -21.40 14.35
N ASP A 85 -17.87 -22.53 14.54
CA ASP A 85 -18.03 -23.77 13.75
C ASP A 85 -17.76 -23.62 12.24
N SER A 86 -17.16 -22.52 11.80
CA SER A 86 -16.68 -22.37 10.43
C SER A 86 -15.31 -23.04 10.24
N PHE A 87 -14.99 -23.38 8.99
CA PHE A 87 -13.67 -23.86 8.62
C PHE A 87 -13.17 -23.12 7.38
N LEU A 88 -11.84 -23.07 7.24
CA LEU A 88 -11.18 -22.53 6.07
C LEU A 88 -10.64 -23.65 5.19
N GLU A 89 -10.79 -23.48 3.88
CA GLU A 89 -10.14 -24.35 2.90
C GLU A 89 -8.62 -24.17 2.91
N VAL A 90 -7.90 -25.17 2.42
CA VAL A 90 -6.42 -25.15 2.33
C VAL A 90 -5.92 -23.92 1.57
N GLY A 91 -6.60 -23.55 0.46
CA GLY A 91 -6.27 -22.35 -0.32
C GLY A 91 -6.37 -21.06 0.48
N SER A 92 -7.38 -20.93 1.34
CA SER A 92 -7.57 -19.78 2.24
C SER A 92 -6.46 -19.70 3.29
N PHE A 93 -6.07 -20.81 3.89
CA PHE A 93 -4.92 -20.88 4.80
C PHE A 93 -3.62 -20.46 4.13
N ARG A 94 -3.40 -20.87 2.89
CA ARG A 94 -2.21 -20.45 2.11
C ARG A 94 -2.18 -18.94 1.89
N LYS A 95 -3.29 -18.31 1.57
CA LYS A 95 -3.37 -16.85 1.42
C LYS A 95 -3.01 -16.13 2.71
N ILE A 96 -3.55 -16.57 3.85
CA ILE A 96 -3.24 -16.00 5.17
C ILE A 96 -1.76 -16.20 5.50
N ALA A 97 -1.25 -17.41 5.31
CA ALA A 97 0.16 -17.73 5.58
C ALA A 97 1.11 -16.90 4.70
N THR A 98 0.80 -16.74 3.42
CA THR A 98 1.60 -15.92 2.49
C THR A 98 1.60 -14.46 2.90
N LEU A 99 0.44 -13.89 3.24
CA LEU A 99 0.36 -12.52 3.72
C LEU A 99 1.16 -12.32 5.01
N SER A 100 1.01 -13.24 5.96
CA SER A 100 1.74 -13.18 7.23
C SER A 100 3.25 -13.25 7.03
N ALA A 101 3.73 -14.20 6.22
CA ALA A 101 5.14 -14.34 5.91
C ALA A 101 5.71 -13.12 5.17
N THR A 102 4.99 -12.61 4.17
CA THR A 102 5.37 -11.41 3.42
C THR A 102 5.45 -10.19 4.33
N SER A 103 4.45 -10.00 5.19
CA SER A 103 4.42 -8.88 6.14
C SER A 103 5.59 -8.95 7.13
N ASN A 104 5.84 -10.10 7.73
CA ASN A 104 6.95 -10.29 8.66
C ASN A 104 8.30 -10.07 8.00
N PHE A 105 8.48 -10.58 6.80
CA PHE A 105 9.71 -10.39 6.04
C PHE A 105 9.94 -8.92 5.71
N LEU A 106 8.91 -8.22 5.26
CA LEU A 106 8.97 -6.80 4.93
C LEU A 106 9.27 -5.93 6.17
N LEU A 107 8.60 -6.19 7.29
CA LEU A 107 8.82 -5.48 8.54
C LEU A 107 10.26 -5.67 9.06
N ASN A 108 10.77 -6.89 9.02
CA ASN A 108 12.14 -7.18 9.42
C ASN A 108 13.16 -6.53 8.48
N PHE A 109 12.87 -6.51 7.19
CA PHE A 109 13.70 -5.83 6.20
C PHE A 109 13.76 -4.32 6.47
N LEU A 110 12.62 -3.67 6.64
CA LEU A 110 12.55 -2.23 6.93
C LEU A 110 13.26 -1.87 8.23
N LYS A 111 13.12 -2.71 9.26
CA LYS A 111 13.82 -2.53 10.53
C LYS A 111 15.34 -2.67 10.37
N LYS A 112 15.79 -3.66 9.60
CA LYS A 112 17.23 -3.88 9.34
C LYS A 112 17.87 -2.72 8.59
N PHE A 113 17.13 -2.10 7.68
CA PHE A 113 17.58 -1.01 6.83
C PHE A 113 16.91 0.33 7.16
N GLU A 114 16.61 0.58 8.42
CA GLU A 114 15.92 1.78 8.88
C GLU A 114 16.61 3.09 8.50
N ASP A 115 17.94 3.09 8.39
CA ASP A 115 18.71 4.26 7.96
C ASP A 115 18.43 4.66 6.50
N TYR A 116 18.04 3.70 5.66
CA TYR A 116 17.67 3.94 4.26
C TYR A 116 16.20 4.27 4.08
N TYR A 117 15.33 3.78 4.97
CA TYR A 117 13.88 3.88 4.86
C TYR A 117 13.22 4.39 6.15
N PRO A 118 13.65 5.55 6.70
CA PRO A 118 13.14 6.02 7.98
C PRO A 118 11.63 6.36 7.94
N ASN A 119 11.13 6.95 6.85
CA ASN A 119 9.72 7.33 6.73
C ASN A 119 8.80 6.13 6.45
N LEU A 120 9.26 5.15 5.69
CA LEU A 120 8.54 3.88 5.49
C LEU A 120 8.52 3.06 6.79
N ASN A 121 9.62 3.02 7.54
CA ASN A 121 9.72 2.31 8.80
C ASN A 121 8.80 2.90 9.88
N ALA A 122 8.60 4.21 9.90
CA ALA A 122 7.68 4.88 10.82
C ALA A 122 6.22 4.43 10.66
N ARG A 123 5.85 3.85 9.51
CA ARG A 123 4.52 3.32 9.22
C ARG A 123 4.42 1.79 9.33
N ALA A 124 5.54 1.14 9.52
CA ALA A 124 5.61 -0.32 9.62
C ALA A 124 5.04 -0.87 10.94
#